data_026069e91045ce5db7aad7403869abb4
#
_entry.id   026069e91045ce5db7aad7403869abb4
#
_cell.length_a   1.000
_cell.length_b   1.000
_cell.length_c   1.000
_cell.angle_alpha   90.00
_cell.angle_beta   90.00
_cell.angle_gamma   90.00
#
_symmetry.space_group_name_H-M   'P 1'
#
loop_
_entity.id
_entity.type
_entity.pdbx_description
1 polymer ?
#
loop_
_entity_poly.entity_id
_entity_poly.type
_entity_poly.pdbx_seq_one_letter_code
_entity_poly.pdbx_strand_id
1 'polypeptide(L)'
;MFLIPWIIFILICFVLMKSIIGFISGKQIHVKFELRDSRFSSELFMALLVIYMIVILGFGMIYFILSFQGIILVEYGELRQPTLIGSIIHSIYFSGVTLLTIGYGDISPVGIGRLLAITEALIGYVLPTAFVMKLFQMGERSRDE
;
A
#
# COMPACT_ATOMS: atom_id res chain seq x y z
N MET A 1 -3.81 -26.30 -8.68
CA MET A 1 -4.27 -25.33 -7.65
C MET A 1 -3.26 -24.21 -7.33
N PHE A 2 -2.03 -24.28 -7.85
CA PHE A 2 -0.97 -23.28 -7.60
C PHE A 2 -1.07 -21.96 -8.39
N LEU A 3 -1.85 -21.92 -9.46
CA LEU A 3 -1.94 -20.74 -10.35
C LEU A 3 -2.88 -19.64 -9.82
N ILE A 4 -3.88 -19.99 -9.04
CA ILE A 4 -4.91 -19.05 -8.56
C ILE A 4 -4.31 -17.92 -7.70
N PRO A 5 -3.44 -18.20 -6.70
CA PRO A 5 -2.82 -17.13 -5.90
C PRO A 5 -1.96 -16.19 -6.74
N TRP A 6 -1.24 -16.72 -7.74
CA TRP A 6 -0.43 -15.92 -8.65
C TRP A 6 -1.25 -15.01 -9.55
N ILE A 7 -2.40 -15.49 -10.01
CA ILE A 7 -3.34 -14.68 -10.82
C ILE A 7 -3.90 -13.54 -9.96
N ILE A 8 -4.32 -13.85 -8.73
CA ILE A 8 -4.82 -12.84 -7.78
C ILE A 8 -3.72 -11.83 -7.45
N PHE A 9 -2.48 -12.29 -7.22
CA PHE A 9 -1.31 -11.44 -6.98
C PHE A 9 -1.09 -10.46 -8.14
N ILE A 10 -1.01 -10.97 -9.37
CA ILE A 10 -0.81 -10.15 -10.57
C ILE A 10 -1.94 -9.13 -10.73
N LEU A 11 -3.20 -9.55 -10.49
CA LEU A 11 -4.36 -8.68 -10.58
C LEU A 11 -4.30 -7.55 -9.55
N ILE A 12 -3.96 -7.85 -8.29
CA ILE A 12 -3.82 -6.85 -7.24
C ILE A 12 -2.67 -5.90 -7.57
N CYS A 13 -1.49 -6.41 -7.97
CA CYS A 13 -0.37 -5.59 -8.40
C CYS A 13 -0.74 -4.68 -9.57
N PHE A 14 -1.48 -5.19 -10.55
CA PHE A 14 -1.93 -4.40 -11.69
C PHE A 14 -2.90 -3.29 -11.28
N VAL A 15 -3.85 -3.58 -10.39
CA VAL A 15 -4.80 -2.60 -9.87
C VAL A 15 -4.07 -1.52 -9.05
N LEU A 16 -3.14 -1.91 -8.18
CA LEU A 16 -2.34 -1.00 -7.38
C LEU A 16 -1.46 -0.10 -8.27
N MET A 17 -0.75 -0.68 -9.24
CA MET A 17 0.07 0.06 -10.19
C MET A 17 -0.78 1.05 -10.99
N LYS A 18 -1.94 0.63 -11.47
CA LYS A 18 -2.86 1.50 -12.21
C LYS A 18 -3.40 2.64 -11.35
N SER A 19 -3.70 2.36 -10.08
CA SER A 19 -4.15 3.36 -9.10
C SER A 19 -3.05 4.39 -8.81
N ILE A 20 -1.81 3.95 -8.57
CA ILE A 20 -0.67 4.82 -8.32
C ILE A 20 -0.32 5.65 -9.55
N ILE A 21 -0.25 5.04 -10.74
CA ILE A 21 0.02 5.74 -12.00
C ILE A 21 -1.09 6.74 -12.31
N GLY A 22 -2.36 6.38 -12.09
CA GLY A 22 -3.50 7.28 -12.24
C GLY A 22 -3.40 8.50 -11.32
N PHE A 23 -2.99 8.28 -10.07
CA PHE A 23 -2.76 9.35 -9.10
C PHE A 23 -1.60 10.29 -9.52
N ILE A 24 -0.46 9.72 -9.94
CA ILE A 24 0.73 10.49 -10.36
C ILE A 24 0.50 11.19 -11.69
N SER A 25 -0.13 10.53 -12.66
CA SER A 25 -0.32 11.06 -14.03
C SER A 25 -1.40 12.12 -14.14
N GLY A 26 -2.17 12.39 -13.10
CA GLY A 26 -3.22 13.41 -13.13
C GLY A 26 -4.35 13.17 -14.15
N LYS A 27 -4.39 11.97 -14.77
CA LYS A 27 -5.45 11.56 -15.69
C LYS A 27 -6.69 11.20 -14.89
N GLN A 28 -7.47 12.25 -14.62
CA GLN A 28 -8.91 12.24 -14.39
C GLN A 28 -9.50 10.98 -13.75
N ILE A 29 -9.41 10.89 -12.44
CA ILE A 29 -10.60 10.46 -11.71
C ILE A 29 -11.54 11.66 -11.82
N HIS A 30 -12.59 11.56 -12.65
CA HIS A 30 -13.68 12.51 -12.71
C HIS A 30 -14.51 12.45 -11.42
N VAL A 31 -13.89 12.75 -10.31
CA VAL A 31 -14.59 13.31 -9.18
C VAL A 31 -14.51 14.79 -9.42
N LYS A 32 -15.64 15.42 -9.76
CA LYS A 32 -15.80 16.86 -9.82
C LYS A 32 -15.48 17.42 -8.43
N PHE A 33 -14.19 17.61 -8.14
CA PHE A 33 -13.78 18.42 -7.00
C PHE A 33 -13.78 19.85 -7.51
N GLU A 34 -14.83 20.57 -7.20
CA GLU A 34 -14.86 22.02 -7.25
C GLU A 34 -13.81 22.53 -6.26
N LEU A 35 -12.60 22.80 -6.78
CA LEU A 35 -11.51 23.40 -6.01
C LEU A 35 -11.87 24.88 -5.77
N ARG A 36 -12.55 25.15 -4.67
CA ARG A 36 -12.77 26.50 -4.17
C ARG A 36 -11.71 26.76 -3.09
N ASP A 37 -10.83 27.73 -3.41
CA ASP A 37 -9.90 28.48 -2.55
C ASP A 37 -9.05 27.77 -1.48
N SER A 38 -7.73 27.81 -1.74
CA SER A 38 -6.59 27.90 -0.81
C SER A 38 -6.83 27.52 0.66
N ARG A 39 -6.96 26.24 0.95
CA ARG A 39 -6.62 25.64 2.23
C ARG A 39 -6.11 24.25 1.95
N PHE A 40 -5.10 23.83 2.71
CA PHE A 40 -4.59 22.48 2.83
C PHE A 40 -5.73 21.49 2.48
N SER A 41 -5.69 20.95 1.26
CA SER A 41 -6.88 20.30 0.72
C SER A 41 -7.10 19.03 1.51
N SER A 42 -8.01 19.07 2.47
CA SER A 42 -8.41 17.92 3.30
C SER A 42 -8.82 16.74 2.42
N GLU A 43 -9.30 17.02 1.21
CA GLU A 43 -9.66 16.04 0.19
C GLU A 43 -8.45 15.26 -0.33
N LEU A 44 -7.33 15.94 -0.63
CA LEU A 44 -6.09 15.26 -1.03
C LEU A 44 -5.52 14.43 0.11
N PHE A 45 -5.58 14.93 1.33
CA PHE A 45 -5.16 14.17 2.51
C PHE A 45 -6.02 12.92 2.72
N MET A 46 -7.34 13.05 2.61
CA MET A 46 -8.25 11.90 2.68
C MET A 46 -8.01 10.91 1.55
N ALA A 47 -7.74 11.39 0.34
CA ALA A 47 -7.37 10.52 -0.78
C ALA A 47 -6.08 9.75 -0.49
N LEU A 48 -5.07 10.39 0.10
CA LEU A 48 -3.83 9.74 0.53
C LEU A 48 -4.10 8.64 1.57
N LEU A 49 -4.91 8.92 2.60
CA LEU A 49 -5.27 7.94 3.61
C LEU A 49 -5.99 6.72 3.00
N VAL A 50 -6.92 6.98 2.07
CA VAL A 50 -7.62 5.89 1.36
C VAL A 50 -6.65 5.04 0.55
N ILE A 51 -5.68 5.65 -0.14
CA ILE A 51 -4.63 4.92 -0.87
C ILE A 51 -3.80 4.06 0.08
N TYR A 52 -3.38 4.59 1.23
CA TYR A 52 -2.67 3.82 2.25
C TYR A 52 -3.48 2.60 2.70
N MET A 53 -4.76 2.79 3.01
CA MET A 53 -5.64 1.69 3.41
C MET A 53 -5.78 0.61 2.33
N ILE A 54 -5.96 1.02 1.06
CA ILE A 54 -6.05 0.08 -0.06
C ILE A 54 -4.75 -0.71 -0.21
N VAL A 55 -3.60 -0.06 -0.10
CA VAL A 55 -2.29 -0.74 -0.23
C VAL A 55 -2.07 -1.70 0.93
N ILE A 56 -2.33 -1.29 2.17
CA ILE A 56 -2.20 -2.14 3.36
C ILE A 56 -3.08 -3.39 3.23
N LEU A 57 -4.34 -3.23 2.87
CA LEU A 57 -5.25 -4.36 2.69
C LEU A 57 -4.83 -5.25 1.53
N GLY A 58 -4.38 -4.66 0.41
CA GLY A 58 -3.90 -5.37 -0.76
C GLY A 58 -2.68 -6.24 -0.45
N PHE A 59 -1.62 -5.67 0.13
CA PHE A 59 -0.43 -6.42 0.51
C PHE A 59 -0.71 -7.40 1.66
N GLY A 60 -1.50 -7.00 2.66
CA GLY A 60 -1.94 -7.88 3.73
C GLY A 60 -2.63 -9.14 3.18
N MET A 61 -3.53 -9.00 2.20
CA MET A 61 -4.15 -10.14 1.52
C MET A 61 -3.14 -10.99 0.75
N ILE A 62 -2.15 -10.39 0.10
CA ILE A 62 -1.08 -11.11 -0.59
C ILE A 62 -0.28 -11.96 0.41
N TYR A 63 0.19 -11.39 1.52
CA TYR A 63 0.89 -12.14 2.57
C TYR A 63 0.03 -13.27 3.12
N PHE A 64 -1.24 -13.01 3.38
CA PHE A 64 -2.17 -14.02 3.87
C PHE A 64 -2.34 -15.18 2.87
N ILE A 65 -2.56 -14.90 1.59
CA ILE A 65 -2.72 -15.93 0.56
C ILE A 65 -1.43 -16.76 0.41
N LEU A 66 -0.27 -16.10 0.41
CA LEU A 66 1.02 -16.78 0.31
C LEU A 66 1.34 -17.61 1.56
N SER A 67 0.82 -17.26 2.73
CA SER A 67 1.00 -18.04 3.94
C SER A 67 0.40 -19.45 3.86
N PHE A 68 -0.56 -19.68 2.98
CA PHE A 68 -1.08 -21.04 2.69
C PHE A 68 -0.12 -21.91 1.87
N GLN A 69 0.83 -21.30 1.16
CA GLN A 69 1.80 -22.02 0.32
C GLN A 69 3.10 -22.31 1.04
N GLY A 70 3.34 -21.62 2.14
CA GLY A 70 4.54 -21.76 2.94
C GLY A 70 4.66 -20.67 4.00
N ILE A 71 5.70 -20.75 4.81
CA ILE A 71 5.96 -19.75 5.84
C ILE A 71 6.54 -18.52 5.15
N ILE A 72 5.81 -17.43 5.21
CA ILE A 72 6.20 -16.13 4.61
C ILE A 72 6.56 -15.11 5.68
N LEU A 73 5.90 -15.18 6.84
CA LEU A 73 6.11 -14.30 7.98
C LEU A 73 6.47 -15.13 9.21
N VAL A 74 7.44 -14.64 9.98
CA VAL A 74 7.93 -15.28 11.21
C VAL A 74 7.81 -14.26 12.35
N GLU A 75 7.19 -14.65 13.44
CA GLU A 75 7.04 -13.85 14.64
C GLU A 75 8.15 -14.16 15.63
N TYR A 76 8.92 -13.14 16.07
CA TYR A 76 10.06 -13.26 16.99
C TYR A 76 11.08 -14.37 16.64
N GLY A 77 11.19 -14.73 15.36
CA GLY A 77 12.08 -15.81 14.91
C GLY A 77 11.53 -17.21 15.12
N GLU A 78 10.32 -17.37 15.66
CA GLU A 78 9.67 -18.65 15.83
C GLU A 78 8.68 -18.97 14.73
N LEU A 79 8.68 -20.22 14.28
CA LEU A 79 7.74 -20.76 13.30
C LEU A 79 6.40 -21.07 14.00
N ARG A 80 5.66 -20.06 14.40
CA ARG A 80 4.36 -20.25 14.99
C ARG A 80 3.33 -20.40 13.87
N GLN A 81 2.50 -21.44 13.94
CA GLN A 81 1.33 -21.58 13.06
C GLN A 81 0.16 -20.85 13.72
N PRO A 82 -0.14 -19.60 13.32
CA PRO A 82 -1.27 -18.89 13.88
C PRO A 82 -2.58 -19.51 13.37
N THR A 83 -3.67 -19.30 14.12
CA THR A 83 -5.03 -19.59 13.64
C THR A 83 -5.30 -18.77 12.36
N LEU A 84 -6.31 -19.15 11.56
CA LEU A 84 -6.68 -18.42 10.34
C LEU A 84 -6.88 -16.92 10.61
N ILE A 85 -7.59 -16.58 11.69
CA ILE A 85 -7.81 -15.19 12.09
C ILE A 85 -6.49 -14.52 12.49
N GLY A 86 -5.64 -15.22 13.22
CA GLY A 86 -4.31 -14.75 13.57
C GLY A 86 -3.46 -14.47 12.34
N SER A 87 -3.48 -15.34 11.33
CA SER A 87 -2.75 -15.13 10.08
C SER A 87 -3.21 -13.89 9.32
N ILE A 88 -4.53 -13.63 9.29
CA ILE A 88 -5.07 -12.41 8.67
C ILE A 88 -4.58 -11.17 9.42
N ILE A 89 -4.70 -11.16 10.74
CA ILE A 89 -4.29 -10.03 11.58
C ILE A 89 -2.79 -9.76 11.42
N HIS A 90 -1.95 -10.82 11.50
CA HIS A 90 -0.50 -10.71 11.35
C HIS A 90 -0.12 -10.17 9.96
N SER A 91 -0.79 -10.63 8.90
CA SER A 91 -0.53 -10.19 7.54
C SER A 91 -0.89 -8.72 7.32
N ILE A 92 -2.04 -8.28 7.81
CA ILE A 92 -2.47 -6.87 7.71
C ILE A 92 -1.58 -5.98 8.58
N TYR A 93 -1.27 -6.41 9.79
CA TYR A 93 -0.37 -5.69 10.69
C TYR A 93 1.02 -5.53 10.08
N PHE A 94 1.62 -6.63 9.57
CA PHE A 94 2.93 -6.60 8.93
C PHE A 94 2.95 -5.64 7.71
N SER A 95 1.92 -5.70 6.86
CA SER A 95 1.76 -4.79 5.75
C SER A 95 1.69 -3.33 6.22
N GLY A 96 0.87 -3.04 7.24
CA GLY A 96 0.76 -1.69 7.78
C GLY A 96 2.09 -1.13 8.29
N VAL A 97 2.81 -1.89 9.12
CA VAL A 97 4.10 -1.43 9.68
C VAL A 97 5.20 -1.34 8.64
N THR A 98 5.13 -2.13 7.57
CA THR A 98 6.07 -2.10 6.45
C THR A 98 5.79 -0.89 5.55
N LEU A 99 4.55 -0.69 5.14
CA LEU A 99 4.16 0.42 4.28
C LEU A 99 4.39 1.78 4.95
N LEU A 100 4.06 1.89 6.24
CA LEU A 100 4.29 3.11 7.02
C LEU A 100 5.77 3.28 7.45
N THR A 101 6.65 2.37 7.02
CA THR A 101 8.10 2.38 7.33
C THR A 101 8.42 2.38 8.82
N ILE A 102 7.53 1.82 9.66
CA ILE A 102 7.70 1.71 11.11
C ILE A 102 8.67 0.58 11.45
N GLY A 103 8.41 -0.64 10.93
CA GLY A 103 9.30 -1.79 11.02
C GLY A 103 9.70 -2.18 12.45
N TYR A 104 8.74 -2.52 13.33
CA TYR A 104 9.02 -2.92 14.70
C TYR A 104 9.96 -4.14 14.82
N GLY A 105 10.02 -4.99 13.78
CA GLY A 105 10.89 -6.17 13.77
C GLY A 105 10.35 -7.36 14.55
N ASP A 106 9.15 -7.29 15.08
CA ASP A 106 8.44 -8.37 15.75
C ASP A 106 7.97 -9.44 14.76
N ILE A 107 7.55 -9.03 13.57
CA ILE A 107 7.26 -9.90 12.44
C ILE A 107 8.26 -9.63 11.32
N SER A 108 8.90 -10.70 10.84
CA SER A 108 9.91 -10.61 9.78
C SER A 108 9.53 -11.44 8.57
N PRO A 109 9.73 -10.91 7.34
CA PRO A 109 9.45 -11.67 6.13
C PRO A 109 10.55 -12.67 5.83
N VAL A 110 10.17 -13.83 5.29
CA VAL A 110 11.11 -14.88 4.85
C VAL A 110 10.84 -15.25 3.39
N GLY A 111 11.82 -15.83 2.74
CA GLY A 111 11.71 -16.27 1.35
C GLY A 111 11.25 -15.15 0.42
N ILE A 112 10.23 -15.42 -0.39
CA ILE A 112 9.63 -14.48 -1.34
C ILE A 112 8.99 -13.27 -0.64
N GLY A 113 8.58 -13.41 0.62
CA GLY A 113 8.03 -12.33 1.44
C GLY A 113 8.98 -11.14 1.57
N ARG A 114 10.31 -11.37 1.52
CA ARG A 114 11.30 -10.28 1.56
C ARG A 114 11.23 -9.37 0.36
N LEU A 115 11.05 -9.93 -0.83
CA LEU A 115 10.93 -9.13 -2.06
C LEU A 115 9.64 -8.31 -2.07
N LEU A 116 8.55 -8.90 -1.60
CA LEU A 116 7.28 -8.21 -1.43
C LEU A 116 7.40 -7.05 -0.44
N ALA A 117 8.03 -7.29 0.71
CA ALA A 117 8.22 -6.27 1.74
C ALA A 117 9.06 -5.09 1.25
N ILE A 118 10.12 -5.34 0.48
CA ILE A 118 10.93 -4.26 -0.14
C ILE A 118 10.06 -3.45 -1.12
N THR A 119 9.29 -4.12 -1.97
CA THR A 119 8.41 -3.44 -2.93
C THR A 119 7.36 -2.58 -2.22
N GLU A 120 6.74 -3.12 -1.17
CA GLU A 120 5.77 -2.41 -0.34
C GLU A 120 6.39 -1.21 0.36
N ALA A 121 7.57 -1.37 0.97
CA ALA A 121 8.29 -0.30 1.63
C ALA A 121 8.67 0.84 0.66
N LEU A 122 9.07 0.51 -0.58
CA LEU A 122 9.33 1.51 -1.62
C LEU A 122 8.07 2.32 -1.96
N ILE A 123 6.92 1.65 -2.08
CA ILE A 123 5.63 2.33 -2.30
C ILE A 123 5.34 3.27 -1.13
N GLY A 124 5.48 2.79 0.11
CA GLY A 124 5.27 3.58 1.31
C GLY A 124 6.16 4.81 1.40
N TYR A 125 7.41 4.70 0.95
CA TYR A 125 8.36 5.82 0.91
C TYR A 125 8.02 6.86 -0.17
N VAL A 126 7.57 6.41 -1.34
CA VAL A 126 7.28 7.29 -2.49
C VAL A 126 5.97 8.04 -2.31
N LEU A 127 4.96 7.42 -1.68
CA LEU A 127 3.61 8.00 -1.56
C LEU A 127 3.60 9.40 -0.91
N PRO A 128 4.23 9.64 0.27
CA PRO A 128 4.24 10.98 0.87
C PRO A 128 4.96 12.01 0.01
N THR A 129 6.06 11.60 -0.63
CA THR A 129 6.84 12.47 -1.52
C THR A 129 6.01 12.88 -2.74
N ALA A 130 5.34 11.94 -3.38
CA ALA A 130 4.44 12.20 -4.51
C ALA A 130 3.27 13.11 -4.11
N PHE A 131 2.74 12.93 -2.90
CA PHE A 131 1.70 13.79 -2.34
C PHE A 131 2.16 15.23 -2.18
N VAL A 132 3.34 15.44 -1.57
CA VAL A 132 3.93 16.78 -1.39
C VAL A 132 4.19 17.45 -2.75
N MET A 133 4.75 16.73 -3.72
CA MET A 133 4.96 17.25 -5.07
C MET A 133 3.64 17.68 -5.72
N LYS A 134 2.57 16.91 -5.53
CA LYS A 134 1.23 17.25 -6.03
C LYS A 134 0.71 18.54 -5.43
N LEU A 135 0.91 18.75 -4.13
CA LEU A 135 0.52 20.00 -3.45
C LEU A 135 1.25 21.22 -4.03
N PHE A 136 2.56 21.10 -4.28
CA PHE A 136 3.33 22.20 -4.88
C PHE A 136 2.83 22.55 -6.29
N GLN A 137 2.59 21.56 -7.16
CA GLN A 137 2.08 21.78 -8.51
C GLN A 137 0.71 22.47 -8.53
N MET A 138 -0.14 22.18 -7.55
CA MET A 138 -1.44 22.82 -7.43
C MET A 138 -1.30 24.28 -6.96
N GLY A 139 -0.36 24.57 -6.07
CA GLY A 139 -0.08 25.91 -5.58
C GLY A 139 0.48 26.85 -6.67
N GLU A 140 1.29 26.33 -7.60
CA GLU A 140 1.80 27.10 -8.73
C GLU A 140 0.68 27.44 -9.73
N ARG A 141 -0.19 26.48 -10.03
CA ARG A 141 -1.26 26.65 -11.00
C ARG A 141 -2.30 27.71 -10.58
N SER A 142 -2.53 27.88 -9.27
CA SER A 142 -3.44 28.90 -8.74
C SER A 142 -2.81 30.30 -8.68
N ARG A 143 -1.51 30.43 -8.99
CA ARG A 143 -0.81 31.73 -9.05
C ARG A 143 -0.76 32.33 -10.46
N ASP A 144 -0.95 31.49 -11.45
CA ASP A 144 -0.87 31.86 -12.88
C ASP A 144 -2.24 32.16 -13.48
N GLU A 145 -3.33 32.01 -12.70
CA GLU A 145 -4.71 32.45 -13.03
C GLU A 145 -5.07 33.73 -12.27
#